data_68538259c2cbb3e02697119727bd6c4a
#
_entry.id   68538259c2cbb3e02697119727bd6c4a
#
_cell.length_a   1.000
_cell.length_b   1.000
_cell.length_c   1.000
_cell.angle_alpha   90.00
_cell.angle_beta   90.00
_cell.angle_gamma   90.00
#
_symmetry.space_group_name_H-M   'P 1'
#
loop_
_entity.id
_entity.type
_entity.pdbx_description
1 polymer ?
#
loop_
_entity_poly.entity_id
_entity_poly.type
_entity_poly.pdbx_seq_one_letter_code
_entity_poly.pdbx_strand_id
1 'polypeptide(L)'
;MAKPRVFISSTFYDLRQIRADIDQFLKGLGYEAIRNEEGSIPYGKEERLEEYCIQEVRHSDILVSIIGGRFGSESKDEASIEKYLQKGSISQRELRTAIDNQKQVYIFIDKNVSAEYQTYLLNKGNDKVNYKFVDDQRIYSFIEEIKNLGVNNNIKDFETSEDITSYLREQFAGLFQRFIDDQRRVKEINLIAELERTSKNLNQLVEFISNQNKDQQEEINQILMINHPLVNWLRVK
;
A
#
# COMPACT_ATOMS: atom_id res chain seq x y z
N MET A 1 11.80 18.93 1.62
CA MET A 1 10.54 18.32 1.16
C MET A 1 10.48 16.90 1.68
N ALA A 2 9.33 16.46 2.18
CA ALA A 2 9.14 15.05 2.53
C ALA A 2 9.18 14.22 1.25
N LYS A 3 9.97 13.16 1.25
CA LYS A 3 10.04 12.20 0.14
C LYS A 3 9.31 10.93 0.57
N PRO A 4 8.55 10.28 -0.33
CA PRO A 4 8.00 8.97 -0.01
C PRO A 4 9.15 8.00 0.30
N ARG A 5 9.00 7.22 1.37
CA ARG A 5 10.00 6.27 1.86
C ARG A 5 9.64 4.86 1.43
N VAL A 6 10.54 4.21 0.70
CA VAL A 6 10.32 2.87 0.15
C VAL A 6 11.36 1.91 0.71
N PHE A 7 10.90 0.94 1.49
CA PHE A 7 11.78 -0.10 2.03
C PHE A 7 11.92 -1.24 1.03
N ILE A 8 13.15 -1.63 0.70
CA ILE A 8 13.46 -2.75 -0.19
C ILE A 8 13.87 -3.96 0.66
N SER A 9 12.96 -4.92 0.76
CA SER A 9 13.12 -6.17 1.50
C SER A 9 13.46 -7.33 0.58
N SER A 10 14.57 -8.00 0.81
CA SER A 10 14.94 -9.26 0.15
C SER A 10 16.16 -9.87 0.83
N THR A 11 16.56 -11.07 0.40
CA THR A 11 17.91 -11.59 0.63
C THR A 11 18.95 -10.74 -0.12
N PHE A 12 20.16 -10.66 0.43
CA PHE A 12 21.18 -9.75 -0.11
C PHE A 12 22.03 -10.37 -1.22
N TYR A 13 22.59 -11.56 -0.97
CA TYR A 13 23.67 -12.08 -1.82
C TYR A 13 23.24 -12.42 -3.25
N ASP A 14 22.08 -13.02 -3.41
CA ASP A 14 21.53 -13.46 -4.69
C ASP A 14 20.85 -12.32 -5.47
N LEU A 15 20.32 -11.32 -4.76
CA LEU A 15 19.53 -10.23 -5.33
C LEU A 15 20.24 -8.87 -5.30
N ARG A 16 21.55 -8.84 -5.01
CA ARG A 16 22.32 -7.60 -4.82
C ARG A 16 22.17 -6.60 -5.98
N GLN A 17 22.30 -7.08 -7.22
CA GLN A 17 22.20 -6.22 -8.40
C GLN A 17 20.77 -5.69 -8.57
N ILE A 18 19.78 -6.56 -8.43
CA ILE A 18 18.36 -6.19 -8.54
C ILE A 18 18.00 -5.12 -7.52
N ARG A 19 18.46 -5.26 -6.28
CA ARG A 19 18.28 -4.27 -5.20
C ARG A 19 18.91 -2.91 -5.57
N ALA A 20 20.11 -2.93 -6.15
CA ALA A 20 20.79 -1.71 -6.58
C ALA A 20 20.07 -0.99 -7.72
N ASP A 21 19.55 -1.74 -8.69
CA ASP A 21 18.81 -1.20 -9.83
C ASP A 21 17.49 -0.56 -9.36
N ILE A 22 16.77 -1.23 -8.44
CA ILE A 22 15.53 -0.70 -7.87
C ILE A 22 15.82 0.56 -7.04
N ASP A 23 16.88 0.58 -6.24
CA ASP A 23 17.29 1.75 -5.49
C ASP A 23 17.56 2.94 -6.42
N GLN A 24 18.32 2.73 -7.49
CA GLN A 24 18.59 3.76 -8.48
C GLN A 24 17.32 4.27 -9.15
N PHE A 25 16.41 3.36 -9.50
CA PHE A 25 15.11 3.70 -10.06
C PHE A 25 14.28 4.57 -9.10
N LEU A 26 14.17 4.18 -7.83
CA LEU A 26 13.42 4.93 -6.82
C LEU A 26 14.02 6.31 -6.56
N LYS A 27 15.34 6.41 -6.46
CA LYS A 27 16.06 7.69 -6.34
C LYS A 27 15.84 8.58 -7.56
N GLY A 28 15.79 7.99 -8.76
CA GLY A 28 15.45 8.70 -10.00
C GLY A 28 14.04 9.29 -10.01
N LEU A 29 13.09 8.69 -9.33
CA LEU A 29 11.75 9.22 -9.11
C LEU A 29 11.65 10.24 -7.96
N GLY A 30 12.75 10.48 -7.23
CA GLY A 30 12.79 11.38 -6.08
C GLY A 30 12.34 10.76 -4.78
N TYR A 31 12.20 9.42 -4.70
CA TYR A 31 11.87 8.70 -3.48
C TYR A 31 13.10 8.42 -2.62
N GLU A 32 12.90 8.18 -1.35
CA GLU A 32 13.92 7.72 -0.42
C GLU A 32 13.88 6.19 -0.36
N ALA A 33 14.87 5.54 -0.99
CA ALA A 33 15.01 4.09 -0.94
C ALA A 33 15.79 3.70 0.32
N ILE A 34 15.26 2.75 1.10
CA ILE A 34 15.86 2.28 2.36
C ILE A 34 16.27 0.84 2.18
N ARG A 35 17.56 0.60 2.43
CA ARG A 35 18.19 -0.73 2.39
C ARG A 35 19.09 -0.91 3.61
N ASN A 36 19.10 -2.12 4.18
CA ASN A 36 19.90 -2.41 5.37
C ASN A 36 21.42 -2.39 5.11
N GLU A 37 21.87 -2.65 3.89
CA GLU A 37 23.28 -2.75 3.52
C GLU A 37 23.99 -1.43 3.22
N GLU A 38 23.27 -0.35 3.02
CA GLU A 38 23.88 0.95 2.66
C GLU A 38 24.15 1.88 3.86
N GLY A 39 23.97 1.40 5.08
CA GLY A 39 24.10 2.24 6.27
C GLY A 39 23.02 3.34 6.35
N SER A 40 21.95 3.20 5.57
CA SER A 40 20.79 4.09 5.62
C SER A 40 20.01 3.98 6.92
N ILE A 41 20.22 2.86 7.64
CA ILE A 41 19.56 2.56 8.92
C ILE A 41 20.52 2.97 10.04
N PRO A 42 20.16 3.92 10.90
CA PRO A 42 20.99 4.28 12.05
C PRO A 42 20.93 3.17 13.10
N TYR A 43 22.04 2.49 13.32
CA TYR A 43 22.16 1.45 14.33
C TYR A 43 22.59 2.04 15.69
N GLY A 44 21.78 1.82 16.71
CA GLY A 44 22.13 2.11 18.10
C GLY A 44 22.79 0.91 18.82
N LYS A 45 23.06 1.09 20.10
CA LYS A 45 23.71 0.04 20.93
C LYS A 45 22.71 -0.90 21.61
N GLU A 46 21.44 -0.56 21.62
CA GLU A 46 20.46 -1.13 22.53
C GLU A 46 19.66 -2.28 21.92
N GLU A 47 19.53 -2.30 20.59
CA GLU A 47 18.70 -3.27 19.87
C GLU A 47 19.51 -4.08 18.84
N ARG A 48 18.92 -5.19 18.41
CA ARG A 48 19.49 -6.02 17.34
C ARG A 48 19.28 -5.32 15.99
N LEU A 49 20.15 -5.59 15.03
CA LEU A 49 20.06 -5.12 13.64
C LEU A 49 18.66 -5.34 13.04
N GLU A 50 18.11 -6.50 13.27
CA GLU A 50 16.77 -6.89 12.83
C GLU A 50 15.69 -5.93 13.33
N GLU A 51 15.74 -5.50 14.59
CA GLU A 51 14.74 -4.61 15.18
C GLU A 51 14.79 -3.21 14.54
N TYR A 52 15.98 -2.70 14.22
CA TYR A 52 16.11 -1.44 13.47
C TYR A 52 15.52 -1.55 12.07
N CYS A 53 15.73 -2.67 11.37
CA CYS A 53 15.09 -2.91 10.07
C CYS A 53 13.56 -2.90 10.21
N ILE A 54 13.02 -3.54 11.24
CA ILE A 54 11.57 -3.57 11.49
C ILE A 54 11.02 -2.16 11.82
N GLN A 55 11.76 -1.36 12.57
CA GLN A 55 11.38 0.04 12.82
C GLN A 55 11.34 0.84 11.52
N GLU A 56 12.34 0.68 10.64
CA GLU A 56 12.36 1.34 9.35
C GLU A 56 11.20 0.90 8.43
N VAL A 57 10.83 -0.37 8.45
CA VAL A 57 9.61 -0.85 7.77
C VAL A 57 8.36 -0.11 8.27
N ARG A 58 8.23 0.07 9.59
CA ARG A 58 7.10 0.82 10.18
C ARG A 58 7.08 2.29 9.77
N HIS A 59 8.25 2.90 9.60
CA HIS A 59 8.39 4.31 9.19
C HIS A 59 8.32 4.51 7.67
N SER A 60 8.35 3.44 6.89
CA SER A 60 8.24 3.52 5.43
C SER A 60 6.79 3.64 4.99
N ASP A 61 6.57 4.25 3.83
CA ASP A 61 5.25 4.40 3.20
C ASP A 61 4.90 3.18 2.36
N ILE A 62 5.92 2.61 1.69
CA ILE A 62 5.79 1.49 0.75
C ILE A 62 6.85 0.46 1.09
N LEU A 63 6.52 -0.82 0.93
CA LEU A 63 7.48 -1.92 0.97
C LEU A 63 7.51 -2.64 -0.37
N VAL A 64 8.72 -2.83 -0.91
CA VAL A 64 9.00 -3.67 -2.08
C VAL A 64 9.69 -4.93 -1.58
N SER A 65 8.98 -6.06 -1.63
CA SER A 65 9.50 -7.38 -1.23
C SER A 65 9.91 -8.17 -2.46
N ILE A 66 11.13 -8.70 -2.46
CA ILE A 66 11.66 -9.49 -3.57
C ILE A 66 12.04 -10.87 -3.03
N ILE A 67 11.37 -11.89 -3.52
CA ILE A 67 11.52 -13.28 -3.09
C ILE A 67 12.32 -14.03 -4.17
N GLY A 68 13.56 -14.35 -3.85
CA GLY A 68 14.42 -15.22 -4.64
C GLY A 68 14.47 -16.65 -4.11
N GLY A 69 15.49 -17.39 -4.52
CA GLY A 69 15.68 -18.78 -4.14
C GLY A 69 16.38 -18.99 -2.79
N ARG A 70 16.81 -17.94 -2.11
CA ARG A 70 17.48 -18.05 -0.81
C ARG A 70 16.56 -17.68 0.35
N PHE A 71 16.61 -18.46 1.41
CA PHE A 71 15.84 -18.18 2.64
C PHE A 71 16.42 -17.01 3.44
N GLY A 72 17.73 -16.86 3.40
CA GLY A 72 18.44 -15.82 4.13
C GLY A 72 18.60 -16.12 5.62
N SER A 73 18.83 -15.09 6.43
CA SER A 73 19.02 -15.22 7.87
C SER A 73 17.71 -15.46 8.60
N GLU A 74 17.69 -16.40 9.53
CA GLU A 74 16.52 -16.64 10.39
C GLU A 74 16.25 -15.44 11.30
N SER A 75 14.99 -15.10 11.43
CA SER A 75 14.52 -14.15 12.43
C SER A 75 14.62 -14.75 13.83
N LYS A 76 15.00 -13.94 14.80
CA LYS A 76 15.09 -14.32 16.22
C LYS A 76 13.85 -13.88 17.01
N ASP A 77 12.80 -13.48 16.35
CA ASP A 77 11.56 -13.06 16.98
C ASP A 77 10.71 -14.26 17.39
N GLU A 78 10.62 -14.51 18.70
CA GLU A 78 9.86 -15.61 19.28
C GLU A 78 8.34 -15.44 19.10
N ALA A 79 7.82 -14.20 19.08
CA ALA A 79 6.39 -13.93 18.87
C ALA A 79 5.93 -14.33 17.45
N SER A 80 6.81 -14.20 16.46
CA SER A 80 6.55 -14.67 15.10
C SER A 80 6.46 -16.20 15.03
N ILE A 81 7.21 -16.92 15.86
CA ILE A 81 7.18 -18.38 15.91
C ILE A 81 5.82 -18.87 16.41
N GLU A 82 5.30 -18.26 17.47
CA GLU A 82 3.97 -18.61 18.02
C GLU A 82 2.84 -18.35 17.01
N LYS A 83 2.89 -17.22 16.30
CA LYS A 83 1.85 -16.82 15.34
C LYS A 83 1.88 -17.66 14.05
N TYR A 84 3.07 -18.01 13.54
CA TYR A 84 3.21 -18.64 12.23
C TYR A 84 3.69 -20.10 12.28
N LEU A 85 3.84 -20.69 13.47
CA LEU A 85 4.26 -22.07 13.73
C LEU A 85 5.63 -22.47 13.16
N GLN A 86 6.38 -21.55 12.56
CA GLN A 86 7.71 -21.78 11.96
C GLN A 86 8.59 -20.55 12.13
N LYS A 87 9.90 -20.79 12.28
CA LYS A 87 10.88 -19.70 12.19
C LYS A 87 10.95 -19.19 10.76
N GLY A 88 10.60 -17.91 10.58
CA GLY A 88 10.73 -17.21 9.31
C GLY A 88 12.10 -16.58 9.13
N SER A 89 12.39 -16.10 7.94
CA SER A 89 13.55 -15.24 7.68
C SER A 89 13.28 -13.78 8.07
N ILE A 90 14.34 -12.98 8.17
CA ILE A 90 14.22 -11.53 8.45
C ILE A 90 13.34 -10.85 7.38
N SER A 91 13.57 -11.14 6.09
CA SER A 91 12.77 -10.57 5.00
C SER A 91 11.29 -10.99 5.04
N GLN A 92 10.98 -12.20 5.49
CA GLN A 92 9.60 -12.61 5.74
C GLN A 92 8.97 -11.81 6.89
N ARG A 93 9.70 -11.56 7.98
CA ARG A 93 9.25 -10.74 9.09
C ARG A 93 9.01 -9.29 8.66
N GLU A 94 9.91 -8.73 7.84
CA GLU A 94 9.76 -7.38 7.27
C GLU A 94 8.45 -7.25 6.48
N LEU A 95 8.16 -8.21 5.58
CA LEU A 95 6.93 -8.21 4.79
C LEU A 95 5.67 -8.34 5.68
N ARG A 96 5.66 -9.28 6.63
CA ARG A 96 4.56 -9.45 7.58
C ARG A 96 4.32 -8.17 8.39
N THR A 97 5.41 -7.54 8.86
CA THR A 97 5.32 -6.26 9.59
C THR A 97 4.69 -5.17 8.73
N ALA A 98 5.04 -5.07 7.45
CA ALA A 98 4.44 -4.09 6.55
C ALA A 98 2.94 -4.35 6.34
N ILE A 99 2.53 -5.61 6.18
CA ILE A 99 1.13 -6.00 6.03
C ILE A 99 0.34 -5.70 7.31
N ASP A 100 0.84 -6.09 8.48
CA ASP A 100 0.20 -5.84 9.78
C ASP A 100 0.05 -4.34 10.08
N ASN A 101 0.96 -3.49 9.57
CA ASN A 101 0.89 -2.02 9.67
C ASN A 101 0.16 -1.36 8.48
N GLN A 102 -0.57 -2.13 7.66
CA GLN A 102 -1.36 -1.65 6.53
C GLN A 102 -0.57 -0.80 5.51
N LYS A 103 0.72 -1.08 5.37
CA LYS A 103 1.56 -0.41 4.37
C LYS A 103 1.22 -0.91 2.96
N GLN A 104 1.39 -0.05 1.96
CA GLN A 104 1.32 -0.51 0.57
C GLN A 104 2.48 -1.47 0.30
N VAL A 105 2.20 -2.68 -0.17
CA VAL A 105 3.23 -3.67 -0.51
C VAL A 105 3.19 -4.04 -1.99
N TYR A 106 4.37 -4.27 -2.56
CA TYR A 106 4.57 -4.87 -3.87
C TYR A 106 5.49 -6.07 -3.69
N ILE A 107 5.04 -7.23 -4.13
CA ILE A 107 5.72 -8.50 -3.92
C ILE A 107 6.17 -9.04 -5.26
N PHE A 108 7.45 -9.28 -5.39
CA PHE A 108 8.05 -9.85 -6.60
C PHE A 108 8.63 -11.22 -6.29
N ILE A 109 8.29 -12.21 -7.11
CA ILE A 109 8.79 -13.58 -6.96
C ILE A 109 9.62 -13.93 -8.18
N ASP A 110 10.82 -14.47 -8.00
CA ASP A 110 11.63 -14.99 -9.09
C ASP A 110 10.81 -16.01 -9.91
N LYS A 111 10.81 -15.89 -11.21
CA LYS A 111 9.99 -16.70 -12.11
C LYS A 111 10.28 -18.20 -11.99
N ASN A 112 11.54 -18.58 -11.77
CA ASN A 112 11.90 -19.99 -11.59
C ASN A 112 11.36 -20.52 -10.26
N VAL A 113 11.43 -19.72 -9.18
CA VAL A 113 10.85 -20.06 -7.87
C VAL A 113 9.33 -20.17 -7.98
N SER A 114 8.68 -19.22 -8.67
CA SER A 114 7.23 -19.23 -8.92
C SER A 114 6.78 -20.46 -9.74
N ALA A 115 7.56 -20.85 -10.76
CA ALA A 115 7.28 -22.05 -11.54
C ALA A 115 7.44 -23.33 -10.73
N GLU A 116 8.51 -23.45 -9.93
CA GLU A 116 8.76 -24.62 -9.10
C GLU A 116 7.78 -24.74 -7.92
N TYR A 117 7.17 -23.64 -7.49
CA TYR A 117 6.11 -23.64 -6.49
C TYR A 117 4.93 -24.56 -6.86
N GLN A 118 4.61 -24.72 -8.14
CA GLN A 118 3.58 -25.68 -8.59
C GLN A 118 4.00 -27.12 -8.29
N THR A 119 5.27 -27.43 -8.46
CA THR A 119 5.83 -28.75 -8.08
C THR A 119 5.76 -28.98 -6.57
N TYR A 120 6.04 -27.95 -5.78
CA TYR A 120 5.88 -28.01 -4.32
C TYR A 120 4.45 -28.33 -3.90
N LEU A 121 3.44 -27.67 -4.50
CA LEU A 121 2.03 -27.92 -4.17
C LEU A 121 1.61 -29.39 -4.42
N LEU A 122 2.13 -30.00 -5.50
CA LEU A 122 1.84 -31.41 -5.85
C LEU A 122 2.56 -32.41 -4.90
N ASN A 123 3.65 -31.98 -4.26
CA ASN A 123 4.52 -32.83 -3.42
C ASN A 123 4.48 -32.42 -1.94
N LYS A 124 3.48 -31.70 -1.52
CA LYS A 124 3.37 -31.18 -0.17
C LYS A 124 3.37 -32.33 0.86
N GLY A 125 4.26 -32.24 1.84
CA GLY A 125 4.47 -33.29 2.84
C GLY A 125 5.40 -34.44 2.41
N ASN A 126 6.03 -34.34 1.25
CA ASN A 126 7.03 -35.31 0.80
C ASN A 126 8.44 -34.73 0.98
N ASP A 127 9.10 -35.09 2.08
CA ASP A 127 10.45 -34.61 2.41
C ASP A 127 11.58 -35.16 1.49
N LYS A 128 11.24 -36.06 0.55
CA LYS A 128 12.22 -36.66 -0.38
C LYS A 128 12.42 -35.84 -1.66
N VAL A 129 11.64 -34.80 -1.86
CA VAL A 129 11.73 -33.95 -3.05
C VAL A 129 12.83 -32.92 -2.86
N ASN A 130 13.79 -32.91 -3.78
CA ASN A 130 14.80 -31.87 -3.84
C ASN A 130 14.35 -30.78 -4.82
N TYR A 131 14.27 -29.58 -4.35
CA TYR A 131 13.96 -28.41 -5.16
C TYR A 131 15.25 -27.78 -5.70
N LYS A 132 15.17 -27.29 -6.94
CA LYS A 132 16.36 -26.74 -7.64
C LYS A 132 16.54 -25.25 -7.37
N PHE A 133 15.43 -24.52 -7.27
CA PHE A 133 15.44 -23.06 -7.28
C PHE A 133 15.32 -22.44 -5.89
N VAL A 134 15.13 -23.25 -4.86
CA VAL A 134 15.14 -22.78 -3.45
C VAL A 134 16.11 -23.61 -2.62
N ASP A 135 16.76 -22.96 -1.68
CA ASP A 135 17.64 -23.61 -0.67
C ASP A 135 16.85 -24.10 0.55
N ASP A 136 15.60 -23.63 0.74
CA ASP A 136 14.75 -24.00 1.86
C ASP A 136 13.27 -24.01 1.46
N GLN A 137 12.56 -25.10 1.76
CA GLN A 137 11.14 -25.27 1.45
C GLN A 137 10.22 -24.25 2.15
N ARG A 138 10.68 -23.64 3.24
CA ARG A 138 9.95 -22.58 3.93
C ARG A 138 9.66 -21.36 3.05
N ILE A 139 10.43 -21.17 1.97
CA ILE A 139 10.13 -20.14 0.94
C ILE A 139 8.79 -20.44 0.29
N TYR A 140 8.49 -21.67 -0.08
CA TYR A 140 7.22 -22.05 -0.69
C TYR A 140 6.06 -21.94 0.27
N SER A 141 6.25 -22.32 1.54
CA SER A 141 5.23 -22.13 2.57
C SER A 141 4.90 -20.66 2.75
N PHE A 142 5.88 -19.77 2.65
CA PHE A 142 5.69 -18.33 2.71
C PHE A 142 4.99 -17.78 1.46
N ILE A 143 5.34 -18.26 0.27
CA ILE A 143 4.64 -17.90 -0.97
C ILE A 143 3.16 -18.31 -0.88
N GLU A 144 2.86 -19.48 -0.31
CA GLU A 144 1.48 -19.92 -0.09
C GLU A 144 0.74 -18.97 0.87
N GLU A 145 1.37 -18.59 1.99
CA GLU A 145 0.84 -17.62 2.94
C GLU A 145 0.47 -16.30 2.24
N ILE A 146 1.38 -15.76 1.43
CA ILE A 146 1.18 -14.50 0.72
C ILE A 146 0.06 -14.60 -0.32
N LYS A 147 -0.01 -15.70 -1.07
CA LYS A 147 -1.05 -15.93 -2.07
C LYS A 147 -2.45 -16.07 -1.46
N ASN A 148 -2.53 -16.48 -0.21
CA ASN A 148 -3.77 -16.60 0.55
C ASN A 148 -4.21 -15.30 1.23
N LEU A 149 -3.46 -14.21 1.12
CA LEU A 149 -3.87 -12.91 1.64
C LEU A 149 -5.12 -12.41 0.88
N GLY A 150 -6.15 -11.99 1.59
CA GLY A 150 -7.38 -11.45 0.99
C GLY A 150 -7.22 -10.05 0.39
N VAL A 151 -6.24 -9.28 0.86
CA VAL A 151 -5.94 -7.90 0.45
C VAL A 151 -4.44 -7.67 0.47
N ASN A 152 -3.97 -6.62 -0.21
CA ASN A 152 -2.57 -6.20 -0.22
C ASN A 152 -1.61 -7.30 -0.71
N ASN A 153 -2.09 -8.14 -1.61
CA ASN A 153 -1.39 -9.28 -2.21
C ASN A 153 -0.99 -9.01 -3.66
N ASN A 154 -0.43 -7.84 -3.93
CA ASN A 154 0.04 -7.46 -5.26
C ASN A 154 1.32 -8.22 -5.58
N ILE A 155 1.18 -9.40 -6.19
CA ILE A 155 2.26 -10.34 -6.52
C ILE A 155 2.52 -10.29 -8.02
N LYS A 156 3.80 -10.18 -8.39
CA LYS A 156 4.27 -10.21 -9.78
C LYS A 156 5.52 -11.07 -9.90
N ASP A 157 5.55 -11.95 -10.89
CA ASP A 157 6.76 -12.70 -11.23
C ASP A 157 7.74 -11.80 -11.98
N PHE A 158 9.05 -12.00 -11.79
CA PHE A 158 10.11 -11.26 -12.46
C PHE A 158 11.26 -12.20 -12.90
N GLU A 159 11.94 -11.83 -13.96
CA GLU A 159 13.20 -12.42 -14.41
C GLU A 159 14.35 -11.41 -14.26
N THR A 160 14.07 -10.14 -14.48
CA THR A 160 15.05 -9.05 -14.50
C THR A 160 14.63 -7.89 -13.60
N SER A 161 15.57 -7.02 -13.27
CA SER A 161 15.27 -5.76 -12.55
C SER A 161 14.36 -4.82 -13.36
N GLU A 162 14.42 -4.89 -14.70
CA GLU A 162 13.56 -4.10 -15.59
C GLU A 162 12.08 -4.49 -15.43
N ASP A 163 11.77 -5.77 -15.24
CA ASP A 163 10.38 -6.23 -15.00
C ASP A 163 9.81 -5.58 -13.74
N ILE A 164 10.63 -5.50 -12.69
CA ILE A 164 10.25 -4.89 -11.41
C ILE A 164 10.07 -3.38 -11.57
N THR A 165 11.05 -2.69 -12.15
CA THR A 165 11.03 -1.22 -12.24
C THR A 165 9.96 -0.71 -13.18
N SER A 166 9.70 -1.40 -14.30
CA SER A 166 8.61 -1.09 -15.22
C SER A 166 7.25 -1.25 -14.54
N TYR A 167 7.05 -2.36 -13.83
CA TYR A 167 5.82 -2.58 -13.08
C TYR A 167 5.61 -1.55 -11.97
N LEU A 168 6.64 -1.24 -11.17
CA LEU A 168 6.54 -0.21 -10.13
C LEU A 168 6.20 1.17 -10.71
N ARG A 169 6.75 1.52 -11.88
CA ARG A 169 6.43 2.79 -12.57
C ARG A 169 4.95 2.91 -12.89
N GLU A 170 4.35 1.85 -13.45
CA GLU A 170 2.92 1.81 -13.73
C GLU A 170 2.08 1.88 -12.47
N GLN A 171 2.45 1.13 -11.43
CA GLN A 171 1.73 1.11 -10.16
C GLN A 171 1.78 2.46 -9.45
N PHE A 172 2.92 3.13 -9.43
CA PHE A 172 3.06 4.45 -8.81
C PHE A 172 2.28 5.53 -9.58
N ALA A 173 2.24 5.44 -10.92
CA ALA A 173 1.39 6.32 -11.72
C ALA A 173 -0.09 6.11 -11.39
N GLY A 174 -0.54 4.85 -11.24
CA GLY A 174 -1.91 4.52 -10.84
C GLY A 174 -2.25 4.97 -9.42
N LEU A 175 -1.33 4.86 -8.46
CA LEU A 175 -1.51 5.40 -7.11
C LEU A 175 -1.64 6.91 -7.12
N PHE A 176 -0.82 7.62 -7.89
CA PHE A 176 -0.90 9.06 -8.03
C PHE A 176 -2.22 9.51 -8.64
N GLN A 177 -2.70 8.81 -9.67
CA GLN A 177 -4.01 9.09 -10.27
C GLN A 177 -5.14 8.93 -9.23
N ARG A 178 -5.16 7.83 -8.47
CA ARG A 178 -6.14 7.61 -7.40
C ARG A 178 -6.10 8.72 -6.36
N PHE A 179 -4.91 9.14 -5.95
CA PHE A 179 -4.76 10.25 -5.01
C PHE A 179 -5.38 11.55 -5.54
N ILE A 180 -5.18 11.87 -6.82
CA ILE A 180 -5.80 13.04 -7.46
C ILE A 180 -7.34 12.91 -7.44
N ASP A 181 -7.87 11.74 -7.78
CA ASP A 181 -9.31 11.49 -7.82
C ASP A 181 -9.93 11.58 -6.41
N ASP A 182 -9.25 11.04 -5.39
CA ASP A 182 -9.69 11.15 -4.00
C ASP A 182 -9.68 12.60 -3.51
N GLN A 183 -8.67 13.40 -3.90
CA GLN A 183 -8.64 14.84 -3.59
C GLN A 183 -9.82 15.61 -4.25
N ARG A 184 -10.20 15.24 -5.46
CA ARG A 184 -11.38 15.82 -6.12
C ARG A 184 -12.65 15.44 -5.39
N ARG A 185 -12.85 14.17 -5.04
CA ARG A 185 -14.02 13.69 -4.29
C ARG A 185 -14.17 14.38 -2.94
N VAL A 186 -13.08 14.54 -2.20
CA VAL A 186 -13.10 15.25 -0.91
C VAL A 186 -13.57 16.70 -1.10
N LYS A 187 -13.10 17.40 -2.14
CA LYS A 187 -13.55 18.76 -2.45
C LYS A 187 -15.03 18.81 -2.82
N GLU A 188 -15.51 17.86 -3.63
CA GLU A 188 -16.93 17.75 -4.01
C GLU A 188 -17.82 17.51 -2.80
N ILE A 189 -17.45 16.58 -1.91
CA ILE A 189 -18.18 16.30 -0.66
C ILE A 189 -18.25 17.54 0.23
N ASN A 190 -17.14 18.25 0.40
CA ASN A 190 -17.09 19.46 1.20
C ASN A 190 -17.98 20.57 0.61
N LEU A 191 -17.98 20.73 -0.72
CA LEU A 191 -18.84 21.68 -1.41
C LEU A 191 -20.33 21.34 -1.23
N ILE A 192 -20.70 20.06 -1.34
CA ILE A 192 -22.08 19.61 -1.12
C ILE A 192 -22.52 19.90 0.33
N ALA A 193 -21.69 19.58 1.32
CA ALA A 193 -21.98 19.86 2.72
C ALA A 193 -22.15 21.37 3.01
N GLU A 194 -21.36 22.20 2.35
CA GLU A 194 -21.46 23.67 2.46
C GLU A 194 -22.75 24.22 1.81
N LEU A 195 -23.14 23.66 0.67
CA LEU A 195 -24.41 23.99 -0.01
C LEU A 195 -25.62 23.55 0.83
N GLU A 196 -25.59 22.35 1.42
CA GLU A 196 -26.65 21.88 2.32
C GLU A 196 -26.80 22.79 3.54
N ARG A 197 -25.69 23.20 4.17
CA ARG A 197 -25.70 24.13 5.30
C ARG A 197 -26.25 25.49 4.92
N THR A 198 -25.87 26.00 3.75
CA THR A 198 -26.37 27.30 3.23
C THR A 198 -27.84 27.21 2.93
N SER A 199 -28.30 26.13 2.29
CA SER A 199 -29.72 25.89 2.01
C SER A 199 -30.56 25.85 3.30
N LYS A 200 -30.06 25.15 4.33
CA LYS A 200 -30.72 25.10 5.64
C LYS A 200 -30.83 26.46 6.30
N ASN A 201 -29.78 27.26 6.26
CA ASN A 201 -29.77 28.62 6.80
C ASN A 201 -30.75 29.53 6.03
N LEU A 202 -30.80 29.41 4.71
CA LEU A 202 -31.75 30.14 3.88
C LEU A 202 -33.22 29.78 4.22
N ASN A 203 -33.51 28.48 4.37
CA ASN A 203 -34.83 28.02 4.77
C ASN A 203 -35.26 28.57 6.14
N GLN A 204 -34.34 28.60 7.11
CA GLN A 204 -34.61 29.21 8.43
C GLN A 204 -34.88 30.71 8.34
N LEU A 205 -34.11 31.44 7.53
CA LEU A 205 -34.37 32.88 7.28
C LEU A 205 -35.71 33.10 6.63
N VAL A 206 -36.09 32.26 5.67
CA VAL A 206 -37.40 32.32 5.01
C VAL A 206 -38.53 32.10 5.99
N GLU A 207 -38.45 31.07 6.83
CA GLU A 207 -39.45 30.80 7.89
C GLU A 207 -39.54 31.97 8.86
N PHE A 208 -38.42 32.58 9.24
CA PHE A 208 -38.39 33.75 10.12
C PHE A 208 -39.09 34.94 9.49
N ILE A 209 -38.80 35.27 8.22
CA ILE A 209 -39.43 36.40 7.47
C ILE A 209 -40.92 36.13 7.25
N SER A 210 -41.29 34.89 6.88
CA SER A 210 -42.66 34.48 6.67
C SER A 210 -43.52 34.61 7.94
N ASN A 211 -42.93 34.29 9.10
CA ASN A 211 -43.62 34.43 10.39
C ASN A 211 -43.80 35.88 10.83
N GLN A 212 -42.94 36.79 10.37
CA GLN A 212 -43.07 38.23 10.66
C GLN A 212 -44.07 38.98 9.79
N ASN A 213 -44.27 38.54 8.53
CA ASN A 213 -45.14 39.23 7.54
C ASN A 213 -46.21 38.29 6.99
N LYS A 214 -47.26 38.03 7.80
CA LYS A 214 -48.38 37.16 7.37
C LYS A 214 -49.12 37.65 6.13
N ASP A 215 -49.08 38.95 5.80
CA ASP A 215 -49.80 39.53 4.68
C ASP A 215 -49.05 39.54 3.32
N GLN A 216 -47.76 39.14 3.32
CA GLN A 216 -46.92 39.07 2.09
C GLN A 216 -46.47 37.66 1.75
N GLN A 217 -47.05 36.64 2.32
CA GLN A 217 -46.63 35.26 2.25
C GLN A 217 -46.61 34.68 0.81
N GLU A 218 -47.55 35.08 -0.04
CA GLU A 218 -47.63 34.58 -1.41
C GLU A 218 -46.51 35.12 -2.31
N GLU A 219 -46.15 36.41 -2.21
CA GLU A 219 -45.05 37.01 -2.97
C GLU A 219 -43.69 36.44 -2.59
N ILE A 220 -43.44 36.25 -1.30
CA ILE A 220 -42.20 35.67 -0.78
C ILE A 220 -42.03 34.23 -1.27
N ASN A 221 -43.10 33.43 -1.23
CA ASN A 221 -43.06 32.04 -1.73
C ASN A 221 -42.79 31.96 -3.24
N GLN A 222 -43.30 32.87 -4.05
CA GLN A 222 -43.01 32.94 -5.48
C GLN A 222 -41.55 33.29 -5.76
N ILE A 223 -40.97 34.24 -5.05
CA ILE A 223 -39.55 34.64 -5.19
C ILE A 223 -38.63 33.48 -4.80
N LEU A 224 -38.98 32.75 -3.75
CA LEU A 224 -38.22 31.59 -3.28
C LEU A 224 -38.25 30.41 -4.25
N MET A 225 -39.41 30.10 -4.82
CA MET A 225 -39.53 29.07 -5.85
C MET A 225 -38.70 29.39 -7.10
N ILE A 226 -38.68 30.65 -7.52
CA ILE A 226 -37.93 31.10 -8.70
C ILE A 226 -36.42 31.03 -8.48
N ASN A 227 -35.96 31.29 -7.25
CA ASN A 227 -34.53 31.31 -6.91
C ASN A 227 -34.02 29.98 -6.29
N HIS A 228 -34.85 28.95 -6.16
CA HIS A 228 -34.45 27.68 -5.62
C HIS A 228 -33.37 27.02 -6.51
N PRO A 229 -32.24 26.55 -5.97
CA PRO A 229 -31.14 25.98 -6.77
C PRO A 229 -31.59 24.86 -7.71
N LEU A 230 -32.53 24.00 -7.29
CA LEU A 230 -33.11 22.93 -8.12
C LEU A 230 -33.93 23.45 -9.29
N VAL A 231 -34.65 24.58 -9.14
CA VAL A 231 -35.42 25.19 -10.22
C VAL A 231 -34.50 25.84 -11.24
N ASN A 232 -33.43 26.49 -10.79
CA ASN A 232 -32.43 27.06 -11.68
C ASN A 232 -31.66 25.96 -12.43
N TRP A 233 -31.37 24.84 -11.79
CA TRP A 233 -30.73 23.69 -12.44
C TRP A 233 -31.60 23.06 -13.54
N LEU A 234 -32.92 23.01 -13.35
CA LEU A 234 -33.87 22.53 -14.36
C LEU A 234 -34.08 23.51 -15.55
N ARG A 235 -33.79 24.78 -15.35
CA ARG A 235 -33.92 25.82 -16.42
C ARG A 235 -32.69 25.87 -17.35
N VAL A 236 -31.58 25.36 -16.95
CA VAL A 236 -30.29 25.37 -17.71
C VAL A 236 -30.11 24.12 -18.57
N LYS A 237 -31.06 23.18 -18.53
CA LYS A 237 -31.14 22.06 -19.47
C LYS A 237 -32.19 22.36 -20.53
#